data_8317d57331c4b3659bc3436901a6b6c1
#
_entry.id   8317d57331c4b3659bc3436901a6b6c1
#
_cell.length_a   1.000
_cell.length_b   1.000
_cell.length_c   1.000
_cell.angle_alpha   90.00
_cell.angle_beta   90.00
_cell.angle_gamma   90.00
#
_symmetry.space_group_name_H-M   'P 1'
#
loop_
_entity.id
_entity.type
_entity.pdbx_description
1 polymer ?
#
loop_
_entity_poly.entity_id
_entity_poly.type
_entity_poly.pdbx_seq_one_letter_code
_entity_poly.pdbx_strand_id
1 'polypeptide(L)'
;ANKDVEGKRTSSPHVAITGETGTGKSFFMKLLFFYVSMYAKTLYFDPKGEMRSWFMKVLNDEKMQQNYPEMIEYVGSFSYLTLDHTNPENWGVLDPIVFLNEHEAKTVASSMFEQLYDWKDKEDVQLAILQSIDSTLEEKVDGKKVGMRTVVKKLLNHSDINIRNVGELMERMIKNTVLELAFSDGNSKTLDLNQSTTIIEIQGLKLPDKRLSRKDYREDDKRAVCLMISFGKFMDLFGTRDKEEETVIFAD
;
A
#
# COMPACT_ATOMS: atom_id res chain seq x y z
N ALA A 1 6.29 20.26 -6.05
CA ALA A 1 7.13 21.08 -5.18
C ALA A 1 8.43 21.38 -5.90
N ASN A 2 8.69 22.63 -6.19
CA ASN A 2 9.87 23.09 -6.92
C ASN A 2 11.17 22.56 -6.33
N LYS A 3 11.82 21.66 -7.02
CA LYS A 3 13.12 21.10 -6.60
C LYS A 3 14.28 22.09 -6.80
N ASP A 4 14.14 23.09 -7.69
CA ASP A 4 15.25 23.93 -8.19
C ASP A 4 14.98 25.43 -8.17
N VAL A 5 14.08 25.93 -7.31
CA VAL A 5 13.86 27.37 -7.20
C VAL A 5 14.83 27.97 -6.19
N GLU A 6 15.63 28.93 -6.62
CA GLU A 6 16.40 29.84 -5.74
C GLU A 6 15.45 30.45 -4.69
N GLY A 7 15.75 30.24 -3.41
CA GLY A 7 14.91 30.72 -2.31
C GLY A 7 13.97 29.67 -1.69
N LYS A 8 14.18 28.38 -1.93
CA LYS A 8 13.45 27.28 -1.30
C LYS A 8 13.44 27.43 0.23
N ARG A 9 12.27 27.69 0.80
CA ARG A 9 12.10 27.92 2.25
C ARG A 9 11.96 26.64 3.07
N THR A 10 11.77 25.50 2.45
CA THR A 10 11.62 24.21 3.13
C THR A 10 12.53 23.17 2.50
N SER A 11 13.12 22.33 3.33
CA SER A 11 13.92 21.19 2.88
C SER A 11 13.09 19.95 2.59
N SER A 12 11.79 19.96 2.96
CA SER A 12 10.87 18.84 2.79
C SER A 12 9.71 19.20 1.87
N PRO A 13 9.37 18.37 0.88
CA PRO A 13 8.20 18.55 0.03
C PRO A 13 6.89 18.12 0.70
N HIS A 14 6.93 17.69 1.98
CA HIS A 14 5.77 17.19 2.69
C HIS A 14 4.98 18.31 3.36
N VAL A 15 3.65 18.17 3.31
CA VAL A 15 2.69 19.07 3.98
C VAL A 15 1.86 18.23 4.95
N ALA A 16 1.75 18.68 6.20
CA ALA A 16 0.87 18.07 7.20
C ALA A 16 -0.31 19.01 7.49
N ILE A 17 -1.53 18.46 7.43
CA ILE A 17 -2.76 19.17 7.77
C ILE A 17 -3.21 18.67 9.15
N THR A 18 -3.17 19.55 10.14
CA THR A 18 -3.50 19.22 11.54
C THR A 18 -4.70 20.03 12.01
N GLY A 19 -5.40 19.56 13.02
CA GLY A 19 -6.54 20.22 13.66
C GLY A 19 -7.39 19.22 14.46
N GLU A 20 -8.32 19.70 15.24
CA GLU A 20 -9.25 18.88 16.00
C GLU A 20 -10.26 18.14 15.11
N THR A 21 -10.92 17.11 15.66
CA THR A 21 -11.97 16.38 14.95
C THR A 21 -13.14 17.33 14.65
N GLY A 22 -13.67 17.27 13.41
CA GLY A 22 -14.77 18.13 12.98
C GLY A 22 -14.38 19.53 12.46
N THR A 23 -13.08 19.88 12.46
CA THR A 23 -12.62 21.21 11.98
C THR A 23 -12.49 21.32 10.46
N GLY A 24 -12.93 20.33 9.70
CA GLY A 24 -12.91 20.38 8.23
C GLY A 24 -11.62 19.94 7.56
N LYS A 25 -10.68 19.28 8.27
CA LYS A 25 -9.41 18.79 7.69
C LYS A 25 -9.62 17.95 6.44
N SER A 26 -10.45 16.90 6.53
CA SER A 26 -10.71 15.99 5.40
C SER A 26 -11.42 16.73 4.24
N PHE A 27 -12.27 17.71 4.54
CA PHE A 27 -12.88 18.56 3.51
C PHE A 27 -11.81 19.40 2.79
N PHE A 28 -10.93 20.05 3.55
CA PHE A 28 -9.83 20.85 2.99
C PHE A 28 -8.87 19.98 2.17
N MET A 29 -8.55 18.77 2.64
CA MET A 29 -7.71 17.84 1.91
C MET A 29 -8.35 17.40 0.57
N LYS A 30 -9.66 17.10 0.57
CA LYS A 30 -10.42 16.77 -0.64
C LYS A 30 -10.44 17.94 -1.64
N LEU A 31 -10.63 19.17 -1.15
CA LEU A 31 -10.57 20.36 -1.98
C LEU A 31 -9.18 20.58 -2.58
N LEU A 32 -8.14 20.46 -1.76
CA LEU A 32 -6.76 20.60 -2.20
C LEU A 32 -6.39 19.50 -3.25
N PHE A 33 -6.79 18.25 -3.00
CA PHE A 33 -6.63 17.15 -3.95
C PHE A 33 -7.29 17.49 -5.30
N PHE A 34 -8.53 17.96 -5.29
CA PHE A 34 -9.24 18.31 -6.52
C PHE A 34 -8.51 19.38 -7.32
N TYR A 35 -8.03 20.45 -6.67
CA TYR A 35 -7.25 21.49 -7.35
C TYR A 35 -5.89 21.02 -7.84
N VAL A 36 -5.16 20.27 -7.04
CA VAL A 36 -3.83 19.79 -7.39
C VAL A 36 -3.90 18.78 -8.54
N SER A 37 -4.92 17.93 -8.58
CA SER A 37 -5.09 16.94 -9.64
C SER A 37 -5.25 17.54 -11.05
N MET A 38 -5.60 18.83 -11.15
CA MET A 38 -5.65 19.54 -12.45
C MET A 38 -4.26 19.88 -13.01
N TYR A 39 -3.21 19.87 -12.20
CA TYR A 39 -1.88 20.37 -12.57
C TYR A 39 -0.76 19.35 -12.37
N ALA A 40 -0.98 18.33 -11.56
CA ALA A 40 0.02 17.34 -11.22
C ALA A 40 -0.59 15.93 -11.22
N LYS A 41 0.24 14.94 -11.40
CA LYS A 41 -0.16 13.55 -11.20
C LYS A 41 -0.46 13.32 -9.73
N THR A 42 -1.62 12.75 -9.42
CA THR A 42 -2.07 12.61 -8.04
C THR A 42 -2.48 11.18 -7.69
N LEU A 43 -2.11 10.78 -6.48
CA LEU A 43 -2.62 9.59 -5.84
C LEU A 43 -3.29 9.99 -4.53
N TYR A 44 -4.52 9.59 -4.32
CA TYR A 44 -5.23 9.75 -3.05
C TYR A 44 -5.44 8.38 -2.40
N PHE A 45 -4.89 8.20 -1.20
CA PHE A 45 -5.18 7.04 -0.38
C PHE A 45 -6.41 7.33 0.49
N ASP A 46 -7.47 6.57 0.25
CA ASP A 46 -8.80 6.71 0.88
C ASP A 46 -9.15 5.46 1.70
N PRO A 47 -8.60 5.29 2.90
CA PRO A 47 -8.81 4.08 3.70
C PRO A 47 -10.26 3.88 4.14
N LYS A 48 -11.09 4.90 4.04
CA LYS A 48 -12.51 4.87 4.44
C LYS A 48 -13.50 4.76 3.28
N GLY A 49 -13.02 4.87 2.02
CA GLY A 49 -13.88 4.88 0.84
C GLY A 49 -14.78 6.11 0.70
N GLU A 50 -14.48 7.20 1.43
CA GLU A 50 -15.30 8.43 1.43
C GLU A 50 -15.18 9.22 0.12
N MET A 51 -13.98 9.25 -0.47
CA MET A 51 -13.70 9.99 -1.72
C MET A 51 -14.48 9.39 -2.88
N ARG A 52 -14.38 8.07 -3.06
CA ARG A 52 -15.11 7.36 -4.11
C ARG A 52 -16.62 7.58 -3.97
N SER A 53 -17.16 7.41 -2.77
CA SER A 53 -18.57 7.61 -2.50
C SER A 53 -19.03 9.05 -2.83
N TRP A 54 -18.21 10.04 -2.50
CA TRP A 54 -18.51 11.44 -2.77
C TRP A 54 -18.51 11.73 -4.28
N PHE A 55 -17.46 11.33 -5.01
CA PHE A 55 -17.36 11.55 -6.44
C PHE A 55 -18.45 10.78 -7.21
N MET A 56 -18.80 9.56 -6.81
CA MET A 56 -19.89 8.83 -7.44
C MET A 56 -21.26 9.51 -7.27
N LYS A 57 -21.49 10.18 -6.13
CA LYS A 57 -22.70 11.01 -5.97
C LYS A 57 -22.70 12.20 -6.94
N VAL A 58 -21.57 12.89 -7.09
CA VAL A 58 -21.43 14.01 -8.03
C VAL A 58 -21.66 13.55 -9.47
N LEU A 59 -21.04 12.43 -9.87
CA LEU A 59 -21.19 11.88 -11.23
C LEU A 59 -22.62 11.45 -11.57
N ASN A 60 -23.41 11.02 -10.57
CA ASN A 60 -24.79 10.58 -10.77
C ASN A 60 -25.84 11.69 -10.51
N ASP A 61 -25.43 12.90 -10.21
CA ASP A 61 -26.34 14.04 -9.98
C ASP A 61 -26.72 14.69 -11.31
N GLU A 62 -27.98 14.56 -11.71
CA GLU A 62 -28.48 15.11 -12.98
C GLU A 62 -28.29 16.63 -13.10
N LYS A 63 -28.42 17.39 -12.00
CA LYS A 63 -28.20 18.84 -12.01
C LYS A 63 -26.73 19.18 -12.23
N MET A 64 -25.84 18.39 -11.62
CA MET A 64 -24.39 18.57 -11.83
C MET A 64 -24.02 18.24 -13.27
N GLN A 65 -24.57 17.16 -13.85
CA GLN A 65 -24.33 16.77 -15.25
C GLN A 65 -24.80 17.87 -16.23
N GLN A 66 -25.95 18.49 -15.96
CA GLN A 66 -26.50 19.54 -16.81
C GLN A 66 -25.75 20.87 -16.68
N ASN A 67 -25.42 21.28 -15.46
CA ASN A 67 -24.86 22.60 -15.18
C ASN A 67 -23.31 22.64 -15.28
N TYR A 68 -22.63 21.50 -15.10
CA TYR A 68 -21.18 21.44 -15.02
C TYR A 68 -20.60 20.22 -15.79
N PRO A 69 -20.90 20.07 -17.09
CA PRO A 69 -20.52 18.89 -17.87
C PRO A 69 -19.00 18.67 -17.91
N GLU A 70 -18.21 19.75 -18.02
CA GLU A 70 -16.74 19.65 -18.04
C GLU A 70 -16.16 19.10 -16.71
N MET A 71 -16.75 19.49 -15.58
CA MET A 71 -16.37 18.97 -14.28
C MET A 71 -16.73 17.47 -14.15
N ILE A 72 -17.88 17.07 -14.67
CA ILE A 72 -18.32 15.66 -14.69
C ILE A 72 -17.37 14.81 -15.54
N GLU A 73 -17.00 15.30 -16.73
CA GLU A 73 -16.02 14.63 -17.59
C GLU A 73 -14.67 14.50 -16.88
N TYR A 74 -14.18 15.58 -16.27
CA TYR A 74 -12.93 15.58 -15.53
C TYR A 74 -12.93 14.58 -14.36
N VAL A 75 -13.95 14.61 -13.49
CA VAL A 75 -14.08 13.67 -12.36
C VAL A 75 -14.28 12.24 -12.86
N GLY A 76 -14.97 12.05 -13.98
CA GLY A 76 -15.16 10.75 -14.62
C GLY A 76 -13.88 10.13 -15.17
N SER A 77 -12.85 10.94 -15.44
CA SER A 77 -11.55 10.48 -15.88
C SER A 77 -10.66 9.92 -14.76
N PHE A 78 -11.05 10.08 -13.49
CA PHE A 78 -10.27 9.55 -12.37
C PHE A 78 -10.30 8.02 -12.31
N SER A 79 -9.16 7.42 -11.99
CA SER A 79 -9.07 5.99 -11.73
C SER A 79 -9.43 5.69 -10.26
N TYR A 80 -10.45 4.87 -10.06
CA TYR A 80 -10.89 4.42 -8.73
C TYR A 80 -10.54 2.95 -8.54
N LEU A 81 -9.54 2.69 -7.71
CA LEU A 81 -9.07 1.35 -7.42
C LEU A 81 -9.51 0.93 -6.02
N THR A 82 -10.34 -0.11 -5.95
CA THR A 82 -10.70 -0.74 -4.69
C THR A 82 -9.93 -2.05 -4.56
N LEU A 83 -9.00 -2.09 -3.61
CA LEU A 83 -8.26 -3.30 -3.27
C LEU A 83 -9.06 -4.08 -2.23
N ASP A 84 -9.68 -5.16 -2.67
CA ASP A 84 -10.50 -6.05 -1.86
C ASP A 84 -9.84 -7.42 -1.77
N HIS A 85 -9.43 -7.81 -0.57
CA HIS A 85 -8.79 -9.10 -0.31
C HIS A 85 -9.72 -10.31 -0.52
N THR A 86 -11.04 -10.08 -0.56
CA THR A 86 -12.01 -11.15 -0.89
C THR A 86 -12.10 -11.43 -2.38
N ASN A 87 -11.58 -10.53 -3.23
CA ASN A 87 -11.47 -10.73 -4.66
C ASN A 87 -10.09 -11.30 -5.03
N PRO A 88 -10.01 -12.55 -5.53
CA PRO A 88 -8.74 -13.17 -5.90
C PRO A 88 -7.93 -12.41 -6.96
N GLU A 89 -8.56 -11.57 -7.78
CA GLU A 89 -7.85 -10.75 -8.77
C GLU A 89 -6.95 -9.68 -8.12
N ASN A 90 -7.22 -9.32 -6.87
CA ASN A 90 -6.44 -8.35 -6.11
C ASN A 90 -5.31 -9.00 -5.28
N TRP A 91 -5.23 -10.33 -5.24
CA TRP A 91 -4.21 -10.99 -4.44
C TRP A 91 -2.81 -10.70 -4.96
N GLY A 92 -1.95 -10.28 -4.05
CA GLY A 92 -0.55 -9.98 -4.33
C GLY A 92 -0.28 -8.72 -5.15
N VAL A 93 -1.28 -7.87 -5.43
CA VAL A 93 -1.08 -6.60 -6.16
C VAL A 93 -0.11 -5.65 -5.45
N LEU A 94 0.07 -5.85 -4.14
CA LEU A 94 1.02 -5.15 -3.28
C LEU A 94 2.15 -6.07 -2.80
N ASP A 95 2.45 -7.17 -3.50
CA ASP A 95 3.54 -8.07 -3.12
C ASP A 95 4.90 -7.42 -3.44
N PRO A 96 5.71 -7.08 -2.41
CA PRO A 96 6.97 -6.36 -2.62
C PRO A 96 7.99 -7.15 -3.42
N ILE A 97 7.96 -8.49 -3.37
CA ILE A 97 8.85 -9.32 -4.19
C ILE A 97 8.50 -9.18 -5.67
N VAL A 98 7.23 -8.93 -5.99
CA VAL A 98 6.77 -8.78 -7.38
C VAL A 98 7.14 -7.41 -7.95
N PHE A 99 6.80 -6.33 -7.26
CA PHE A 99 6.89 -4.98 -7.85
C PHE A 99 8.17 -4.20 -7.54
N LEU A 100 9.00 -4.66 -6.59
CA LEU A 100 10.26 -3.99 -6.22
C LEU A 100 11.48 -4.63 -6.90
N ASN A 101 12.58 -3.88 -6.97
CA ASN A 101 13.89 -4.44 -7.23
C ASN A 101 14.36 -5.32 -6.06
N GLU A 102 15.39 -6.13 -6.27
CA GLU A 102 15.87 -7.11 -5.30
C GLU A 102 16.22 -6.51 -3.94
N HIS A 103 17.00 -5.43 -3.91
CA HIS A 103 17.45 -4.80 -2.67
C HIS A 103 16.28 -4.23 -1.84
N GLU A 104 15.38 -3.51 -2.49
CA GLU A 104 14.19 -2.95 -1.84
C GLU A 104 13.21 -4.04 -1.41
N ALA A 105 13.00 -5.07 -2.25
CA ALA A 105 12.15 -6.21 -1.94
C ALA A 105 12.63 -6.94 -0.67
N LYS A 106 13.94 -7.18 -0.55
CA LYS A 106 14.53 -7.80 0.65
C LYS A 106 14.23 -6.99 1.91
N THR A 107 14.45 -5.67 1.86
CA THR A 107 14.22 -4.79 3.00
C THR A 107 12.75 -4.75 3.42
N VAL A 108 11.86 -4.60 2.45
CA VAL A 108 10.41 -4.51 2.71
C VAL A 108 9.88 -5.87 3.20
N ALA A 109 10.25 -6.97 2.54
CA ALA A 109 9.83 -8.30 2.96
C ALA A 109 10.29 -8.62 4.40
N SER A 110 11.55 -8.33 4.74
CA SER A 110 12.07 -8.53 6.10
C SER A 110 11.27 -7.74 7.13
N SER A 111 10.97 -6.46 6.85
CA SER A 111 10.17 -5.62 7.74
C SER A 111 8.73 -6.12 7.91
N MET A 112 8.14 -6.66 6.84
CA MET A 112 6.80 -7.24 6.88
C MET A 112 6.76 -8.51 7.75
N PHE A 113 7.74 -9.42 7.60
CA PHE A 113 7.82 -10.61 8.44
C PHE A 113 8.09 -10.28 9.90
N GLU A 114 8.96 -9.30 10.18
CA GLU A 114 9.19 -8.80 11.54
C GLU A 114 7.95 -8.20 12.17
N GLN A 115 7.08 -7.57 11.38
CA GLN A 115 5.81 -7.04 11.88
C GLN A 115 4.82 -8.15 12.23
N LEU A 116 4.83 -9.27 11.50
CA LEU A 116 3.93 -10.41 11.74
C LEU A 116 4.40 -11.31 12.86
N TYR A 117 5.70 -11.48 13.01
CA TYR A 117 6.30 -12.39 13.98
C TYR A 117 7.49 -11.72 14.68
N ASP A 118 7.38 -11.57 15.97
CA ASP A 118 8.48 -11.08 16.79
C ASP A 118 9.54 -12.20 16.96
N TRP A 119 10.65 -12.04 16.24
CA TRP A 119 11.78 -12.96 16.29
C TRP A 119 12.89 -12.53 17.23
N LYS A 120 12.63 -11.53 18.08
CA LYS A 120 13.58 -11.13 19.11
C LYS A 120 13.94 -12.34 19.98
N ASP A 121 15.23 -12.56 20.19
CA ASP A 121 15.76 -13.71 20.93
C ASP A 121 15.47 -15.09 20.28
N LYS A 122 15.22 -15.14 18.94
CA LYS A 122 14.97 -16.35 18.16
C LYS A 122 15.80 -16.31 16.87
N GLU A 123 17.11 -16.39 17.03
CA GLU A 123 18.08 -16.24 15.93
C GLU A 123 17.90 -17.28 14.83
N ASP A 124 17.54 -18.52 15.18
CA ASP A 124 17.26 -19.61 14.25
C ASP A 124 16.07 -19.30 13.33
N VAL A 125 14.98 -18.77 13.89
CA VAL A 125 13.80 -18.36 13.11
C VAL A 125 14.12 -17.15 12.23
N GLN A 126 14.81 -16.15 12.77
CA GLN A 126 15.23 -14.99 12.01
C GLN A 126 16.07 -15.39 10.81
N LEU A 127 17.07 -16.25 11.03
CA LEU A 127 17.95 -16.74 9.98
C LEU A 127 17.19 -17.50 8.90
N ALA A 128 16.28 -18.40 9.29
CA ALA A 128 15.46 -19.16 8.36
C ALA A 128 14.56 -18.27 7.49
N ILE A 129 13.95 -17.21 8.06
CA ILE A 129 13.13 -16.25 7.31
C ILE A 129 14.01 -15.49 6.32
N LEU A 130 15.14 -14.95 6.76
CA LEU A 130 16.05 -14.18 5.88
C LEU A 130 16.61 -15.06 4.75
N GLN A 131 17.02 -16.28 5.02
CA GLN A 131 17.46 -17.24 4.00
C GLN A 131 16.34 -17.59 3.00
N SER A 132 15.10 -17.74 3.50
CA SER A 132 13.95 -18.00 2.64
C SER A 132 13.62 -16.81 1.72
N ILE A 133 13.80 -15.57 2.20
CA ILE A 133 13.69 -14.36 1.39
C ILE A 133 14.79 -14.34 0.33
N ASP A 134 16.05 -14.50 0.72
CA ASP A 134 17.19 -14.46 -0.18
C ASP A 134 17.04 -15.50 -1.30
N SER A 135 16.78 -16.73 -0.96
CA SER A 135 16.60 -17.80 -1.96
C SER A 135 15.35 -17.59 -2.84
N THR A 136 14.33 -16.87 -2.38
CA THR A 136 13.17 -16.49 -3.21
C THR A 136 13.55 -15.40 -4.20
N LEU A 137 14.36 -14.43 -3.78
CA LEU A 137 14.84 -13.37 -4.67
C LEU A 137 15.80 -13.91 -5.73
N GLU A 138 16.67 -14.87 -5.39
CA GLU A 138 17.50 -15.60 -6.37
C GLU A 138 16.62 -16.30 -7.42
N GLU A 139 15.55 -16.99 -6.99
CA GLU A 139 14.61 -17.62 -7.92
C GLU A 139 13.91 -16.60 -8.83
N LYS A 140 13.63 -15.38 -8.34
CA LYS A 140 13.09 -14.29 -9.16
C LYS A 140 14.09 -13.86 -10.23
N VAL A 141 15.37 -13.71 -9.88
CA VAL A 141 16.45 -13.37 -10.83
C VAL A 141 16.58 -14.44 -11.91
N ASP A 142 16.40 -15.71 -11.56
CA ASP A 142 16.36 -16.85 -12.48
C ASP A 142 15.09 -16.88 -13.37
N GLY A 143 14.23 -15.90 -13.25
CA GLY A 143 13.01 -15.76 -14.08
C GLY A 143 11.81 -16.57 -13.60
N LYS A 144 11.86 -17.14 -12.39
CA LYS A 144 10.70 -17.84 -11.82
C LYS A 144 9.67 -16.83 -11.30
N LYS A 145 8.41 -17.18 -11.40
CA LYS A 145 7.31 -16.44 -10.79
C LYS A 145 7.25 -16.80 -9.31
N VAL A 146 7.64 -15.88 -8.46
CA VAL A 146 7.73 -16.03 -7.01
C VAL A 146 7.26 -14.75 -6.31
N GLY A 147 6.79 -14.88 -5.07
CA GLY A 147 6.32 -13.76 -4.25
C GLY A 147 6.44 -14.06 -2.76
N MET A 148 5.87 -13.22 -1.93
CA MET A 148 5.92 -13.35 -0.46
C MET A 148 5.38 -14.68 0.04
N ARG A 149 4.38 -15.27 -0.63
CA ARG A 149 3.85 -16.59 -0.26
C ARG A 149 4.84 -17.72 -0.55
N THR A 150 5.75 -17.53 -1.53
CA THR A 150 6.83 -18.49 -1.77
C THR A 150 7.75 -18.60 -0.57
N VAL A 151 8.05 -17.47 0.10
CA VAL A 151 8.84 -17.45 1.35
C VAL A 151 8.14 -18.27 2.44
N VAL A 152 6.84 -18.06 2.64
CA VAL A 152 6.04 -18.81 3.63
C VAL A 152 6.04 -20.31 3.30
N LYS A 153 5.93 -20.70 2.03
CA LYS A 153 5.99 -22.12 1.60
C LYS A 153 7.35 -22.75 1.92
N LYS A 154 8.45 -22.00 1.82
CA LYS A 154 9.78 -22.50 2.20
C LYS A 154 9.86 -22.76 3.71
N LEU A 155 9.31 -21.88 4.53
CA LEU A 155 9.22 -22.10 5.99
C LEU A 155 8.36 -23.31 6.32
N LEU A 156 7.21 -23.50 5.67
CA LEU A 156 6.32 -24.66 5.85
C LEU A 156 7.02 -25.99 5.52
N ASN A 157 7.96 -25.98 4.58
CA ASN A 157 8.70 -27.17 4.15
C ASN A 157 10.08 -27.30 4.84
N HIS A 158 10.38 -26.48 5.84
CA HIS A 158 11.66 -26.54 6.53
C HIS A 158 11.82 -27.82 7.35
N SER A 159 13.06 -28.32 7.50
CA SER A 159 13.36 -29.55 8.26
C SER A 159 13.06 -29.41 9.76
N ASP A 160 13.30 -28.23 10.33
CA ASP A 160 13.04 -27.93 11.74
C ASP A 160 11.54 -27.67 11.98
N ILE A 161 10.97 -28.36 13.00
CA ILE A 161 9.57 -28.27 13.38
C ILE A 161 9.20 -26.88 13.89
N ASN A 162 10.09 -26.19 14.60
CA ASN A 162 9.83 -24.87 15.14
C ASN A 162 9.66 -23.86 14.01
N ILE A 163 10.49 -23.96 12.96
CA ILE A 163 10.41 -23.10 11.79
C ILE A 163 9.15 -23.42 10.98
N ARG A 164 8.78 -24.70 10.82
CA ARG A 164 7.49 -25.07 10.20
C ARG A 164 6.29 -24.48 10.94
N ASN A 165 6.29 -24.53 12.28
CA ASN A 165 5.22 -23.94 13.09
C ASN A 165 5.10 -22.42 12.86
N VAL A 166 6.20 -21.71 12.67
CA VAL A 166 6.20 -20.30 12.29
C VAL A 166 5.59 -20.11 10.90
N GLY A 167 5.94 -20.96 9.93
CA GLY A 167 5.33 -20.97 8.60
C GLY A 167 3.81 -21.16 8.66
N GLU A 168 3.33 -22.11 9.49
CA GLU A 168 1.91 -22.36 9.70
C GLU A 168 1.19 -21.16 10.34
N LEU A 169 1.83 -20.51 11.31
CA LEU A 169 1.28 -19.29 11.92
C LEU A 169 1.13 -18.18 10.87
N MET A 170 2.17 -17.95 10.06
CA MET A 170 2.14 -16.94 8.99
C MET A 170 1.04 -17.24 7.96
N GLU A 171 0.91 -18.48 7.50
CA GLU A 171 -0.15 -18.87 6.55
C GLU A 171 -1.56 -18.59 7.14
N ARG A 172 -1.78 -18.86 8.43
CA ARG A 172 -3.04 -18.53 9.11
C ARG A 172 -3.28 -17.02 9.22
N MET A 173 -2.22 -16.22 9.41
CA MET A 173 -2.33 -14.77 9.49
C MET A 173 -2.67 -14.15 8.13
N ILE A 174 -2.23 -14.77 7.03
CA ILE A 174 -2.42 -14.28 5.67
C ILE A 174 -3.79 -14.68 5.13
N LYS A 175 -4.16 -15.95 5.28
CA LYS A 175 -5.33 -16.55 4.65
C LYS A 175 -6.63 -15.85 5.02
N ASN A 176 -7.40 -15.42 4.01
CA ASN A 176 -8.68 -14.71 4.14
C ASN A 176 -8.58 -13.39 4.92
N THR A 177 -7.46 -12.70 4.83
CA THR A 177 -7.23 -11.41 5.48
C THR A 177 -6.73 -10.36 4.47
N VAL A 178 -6.61 -9.10 4.91
CA VAL A 178 -6.06 -8.02 4.07
C VAL A 178 -4.65 -8.31 3.56
N LEU A 179 -3.93 -9.24 4.18
CA LEU A 179 -2.59 -9.64 3.73
C LEU A 179 -2.57 -10.43 2.42
N GLU A 180 -3.71 -10.98 1.96
CA GLU A 180 -3.80 -11.56 0.61
C GLU A 180 -3.39 -10.56 -0.47
N LEU A 181 -3.57 -9.26 -0.22
CA LEU A 181 -3.18 -8.18 -1.13
C LEU A 181 -1.66 -8.07 -1.31
N ALA A 182 -0.85 -8.52 -0.34
CA ALA A 182 0.61 -8.39 -0.35
C ALA A 182 1.36 -9.73 -0.37
N PHE A 183 0.64 -10.87 -0.38
CA PHE A 183 1.24 -12.19 -0.39
C PHE A 183 0.76 -13.00 -1.60
N SER A 184 1.61 -13.19 -2.58
CA SER A 184 1.33 -13.94 -3.80
C SER A 184 2.37 -15.02 -4.08
N ASP A 185 2.06 -15.88 -5.06
CA ASP A 185 3.01 -16.82 -5.67
C ASP A 185 3.71 -16.23 -6.91
N GLY A 186 3.71 -14.90 -7.05
CA GLY A 186 4.35 -14.20 -8.16
C GLY A 186 3.51 -14.10 -9.45
N ASN A 187 2.24 -14.49 -9.42
CA ASN A 187 1.33 -14.41 -10.57
C ASN A 187 0.36 -13.21 -10.48
N SER A 188 0.60 -12.27 -9.55
CA SER A 188 -0.26 -11.11 -9.37
C SER A 188 -0.17 -10.13 -10.55
N LYS A 189 -1.28 -9.47 -10.84
CA LYS A 189 -1.30 -8.33 -11.75
C LYS A 189 -0.67 -7.13 -11.02
N THR A 190 0.15 -6.37 -11.72
CA THR A 190 0.61 -5.06 -11.21
C THR A 190 -0.52 -4.05 -11.33
N LEU A 191 -0.60 -3.14 -10.37
CA LEU A 191 -1.54 -2.02 -10.46
C LEU A 191 -1.17 -1.11 -11.64
N ASP A 192 -2.17 -0.82 -12.49
CA ASP A 192 -1.99 0.18 -13.54
C ASP A 192 -2.17 1.58 -12.95
N LEU A 193 -1.09 2.34 -12.91
CA LEU A 193 -1.04 3.69 -12.38
C LEU A 193 -0.69 4.73 -13.44
N ASN A 194 -1.00 4.46 -14.71
CA ASN A 194 -0.71 5.38 -15.81
C ASN A 194 -1.68 6.56 -15.86
N GLN A 195 -2.80 6.48 -15.16
CA GLN A 195 -3.77 7.58 -15.07
C GLN A 195 -3.19 8.78 -14.33
N SER A 196 -3.57 9.98 -14.74
CA SER A 196 -3.13 11.25 -14.12
C SER A 196 -3.60 11.38 -12.67
N THR A 197 -4.81 10.87 -12.38
CA THR A 197 -5.41 10.92 -11.04
C THR A 197 -5.91 9.55 -10.64
N THR A 198 -5.40 9.04 -9.52
CA THR A 198 -5.75 7.73 -8.98
C THR A 198 -6.20 7.84 -7.54
N ILE A 199 -7.33 7.23 -7.21
CA ILE A 199 -7.86 7.12 -5.84
C ILE A 199 -7.83 5.64 -5.46
N ILE A 200 -7.12 5.30 -4.38
CA ILE A 200 -6.99 3.92 -3.90
C ILE A 200 -7.68 3.77 -2.57
N GLU A 201 -8.63 2.85 -2.53
CA GLU A 201 -9.28 2.35 -1.32
C GLU A 201 -8.77 0.94 -1.01
N ILE A 202 -8.51 0.64 0.27
CA ILE A 202 -8.22 -0.72 0.72
C ILE A 202 -9.39 -1.17 1.60
N GLN A 203 -10.22 -2.04 1.05
CA GLN A 203 -11.43 -2.48 1.73
C GLN A 203 -11.09 -3.34 2.95
N GLY A 204 -11.76 -3.04 4.06
CA GLY A 204 -11.57 -3.76 5.32
C GLY A 204 -10.29 -3.40 6.08
N LEU A 205 -9.47 -2.47 5.59
CA LEU A 205 -8.30 -1.98 6.32
C LEU A 205 -8.72 -1.16 7.54
N LYS A 206 -8.29 -1.59 8.72
CA LYS A 206 -8.48 -0.87 9.98
C LYS A 206 -7.13 -0.63 10.62
N LEU A 207 -6.66 0.61 10.54
CA LEU A 207 -5.41 1.00 11.18
C LEU A 207 -5.56 1.03 12.71
N PRO A 208 -4.50 0.67 13.47
CA PRO A 208 -4.52 0.73 14.92
C PRO A 208 -4.74 2.17 15.44
N ASP A 209 -5.35 2.29 16.60
CA ASP A 209 -5.45 3.59 17.30
C ASP A 209 -4.03 4.13 17.55
N LYS A 210 -3.77 5.39 17.18
CA LYS A 210 -2.45 6.04 17.34
C LYS A 210 -1.94 6.08 18.79
N ARG A 211 -2.81 5.84 19.78
CA ARG A 211 -2.44 5.78 21.21
C ARG A 211 -1.94 4.40 21.63
N LEU A 212 -2.17 3.37 20.81
CA LEU A 212 -1.70 2.03 21.10
C LEU A 212 -0.19 1.93 20.91
N SER A 213 0.47 1.33 21.90
CA SER A 213 1.86 0.90 21.75
C SER A 213 1.91 -0.37 20.87
N ARG A 214 2.99 -0.54 20.12
CA ARG A 214 3.22 -1.74 19.28
C ARG A 214 3.08 -3.06 20.04
N LYS A 215 3.35 -3.07 21.35
CA LYS A 215 3.18 -4.23 22.22
C LYS A 215 1.71 -4.63 22.41
N ASP A 216 0.81 -3.66 22.29
CA ASP A 216 -0.62 -3.83 22.54
C ASP A 216 -1.41 -4.13 21.26
N TYR A 217 -0.71 -4.26 20.11
CA TYR A 217 -1.33 -4.56 18.84
C TYR A 217 -1.95 -5.95 18.85
N ARG A 218 -3.22 -6.01 18.47
CA ARG A 218 -3.93 -7.25 18.15
C ARG A 218 -3.48 -7.79 16.79
N GLU A 219 -3.89 -9.00 16.45
CA GLU A 219 -3.53 -9.59 15.13
C GLU A 219 -3.96 -8.74 13.95
N ASP A 220 -5.16 -8.16 13.99
CA ASP A 220 -5.66 -7.29 12.92
C ASP A 220 -4.84 -6.01 12.79
N ASP A 221 -4.39 -5.43 13.91
CA ASP A 221 -3.50 -4.27 13.92
C ASP A 221 -2.15 -4.62 13.27
N LYS A 222 -1.60 -5.79 13.60
CA LYS A 222 -0.35 -6.29 13.01
C LYS A 222 -0.48 -6.51 11.50
N ARG A 223 -1.60 -7.09 11.04
CA ARG A 223 -1.90 -7.29 9.62
C ARG A 223 -2.00 -5.96 8.88
N ALA A 224 -2.74 -5.00 9.45
CA ALA A 224 -2.91 -3.68 8.86
C ALA A 224 -1.57 -2.95 8.72
N VAL A 225 -0.76 -2.93 9.77
CA VAL A 225 0.58 -2.30 9.73
C VAL A 225 1.51 -3.02 8.76
N CYS A 226 1.48 -4.35 8.73
CA CYS A 226 2.26 -5.14 7.76
C CYS A 226 1.90 -4.78 6.32
N LEU A 227 0.61 -4.70 5.98
CA LEU A 227 0.16 -4.28 4.66
C LEU A 227 0.61 -2.85 4.33
N MET A 228 0.53 -1.94 5.30
CA MET A 228 0.94 -0.54 5.12
C MET A 228 2.44 -0.38 4.87
N ILE A 229 3.29 -1.30 5.32
CA ILE A 229 4.72 -1.28 4.99
C ILE A 229 4.91 -1.42 3.47
N SER A 230 4.27 -2.41 2.86
CA SER A 230 4.34 -2.60 1.40
C SER A 230 3.63 -1.49 0.64
N PHE A 231 2.43 -1.09 1.08
CA PHE A 231 1.69 -0.01 0.44
C PHE A 231 2.42 1.33 0.51
N GLY A 232 3.08 1.63 1.63
CA GLY A 232 3.92 2.83 1.76
C GLY A 232 5.07 2.85 0.74
N LYS A 233 5.72 1.70 0.52
CA LYS A 233 6.76 1.58 -0.50
C LYS A 233 6.22 1.69 -1.91
N PHE A 234 5.04 1.16 -2.16
CA PHE A 234 4.33 1.34 -3.42
C PHE A 234 4.01 2.81 -3.69
N MET A 235 3.53 3.57 -2.70
CA MET A 235 3.31 5.02 -2.82
C MET A 235 4.62 5.77 -3.11
N ASP A 236 5.73 5.40 -2.45
CA ASP A 236 7.05 5.98 -2.70
C ASP A 236 7.50 5.78 -4.15
N LEU A 237 7.35 4.57 -4.69
CA LEU A 237 7.62 4.29 -6.10
C LEU A 237 6.72 5.07 -7.04
N PHE A 238 5.44 5.20 -6.72
CA PHE A 238 4.52 6.00 -7.51
C PHE A 238 5.00 7.45 -7.59
N GLY A 239 5.45 8.02 -6.47
CA GLY A 239 5.92 9.39 -6.38
C GLY A 239 7.28 9.65 -7.03
N THR A 240 8.12 8.63 -7.19
CA THR A 240 9.53 8.78 -7.61
C THR A 240 9.85 8.18 -8.98
N ARG A 241 8.89 7.49 -9.62
CA ARG A 241 9.10 6.73 -10.85
C ARG A 241 9.52 7.59 -12.05
N ASP A 242 9.00 8.81 -12.14
CA ASP A 242 9.36 9.78 -13.17
C ASP A 242 9.80 11.08 -12.49
N LYS A 243 11.04 11.50 -12.76
CA LYS A 243 11.62 12.71 -12.18
C LYS A 243 11.16 13.98 -12.86
N GLU A 244 10.67 13.88 -14.09
CA GLU A 244 10.17 15.00 -14.87
C GLU A 244 8.69 15.28 -14.58
N GLU A 245 7.96 14.33 -13.99
CA GLU A 245 6.55 14.45 -13.66
C GLU A 245 6.36 14.93 -12.20
N GLU A 246 5.67 16.05 -12.02
CA GLU A 246 5.25 16.45 -10.67
C GLU A 246 4.17 15.50 -10.16
N THR A 247 4.45 14.84 -9.04
CA THR A 247 3.54 13.87 -8.42
C THR A 247 3.23 14.28 -6.99
N VAL A 248 1.95 14.24 -6.63
CA VAL A 248 1.48 14.55 -5.26
C VAL A 248 0.68 13.37 -4.71
N ILE A 249 1.03 12.95 -3.50
CA ILE A 249 0.35 11.86 -2.80
C ILE A 249 -0.40 12.44 -1.60
N PHE A 250 -1.70 12.12 -1.53
CA PHE A 250 -2.59 12.47 -0.44
C PHE A 250 -2.88 11.22 0.40
N ALA A 251 -2.73 11.34 1.72
CA ALA A 251 -3.10 10.28 2.67
C ALA A 251 -3.93 10.89 3.81
N ASP A 252 -5.20 10.43 4.00
CA ASP A 252 -6.15 10.92 5.02
C ASP A 252 -6.20 9.96 6.24
#